data_312895498a43018c7a6b284cd76de770
#
_entry.id   312895498a43018c7a6b284cd76de770
#
_cell.length_a   1.000
_cell.length_b   1.000
_cell.length_c   1.000
_cell.angle_alpha   90.00
_cell.angle_beta   90.00
_cell.angle_gamma   90.00
#
_symmetry.space_group_name_H-M   'P 1'
#
loop_
_entity.id
_entity.type
_entity.pdbx_description
1 polymer ?
#
loop_
_entity_poly.entity_id
_entity_poly.type
_entity_poly.pdbx_seq_one_letter_code
_entity_poly.pdbx_strand_id
1 'polypeptide(L)'
;MEQLFTYSDHDAAIKAAADKFSQTGCYSIYGVGGSAKSFITAKGIRNMQHPVLIIAVGREQVAQWMADLQFLLPEMPLYTFPFVTSEVFTTAVKSLERVAEQMKVLAHLRERKPCIVIAAAEEAAQYTISPENLDAAAVPLCCHESYERQALVEQLIQSGYERVDLVERRGHFSVRGDIIDIYAVNHRDPLRLEFFGDTLDSMRFFEVQRQISCQAVEQVRILPFTLPSLASVTDSTLPDYFSDGCVVWDEPNRIRESLKK
;
A
#
# COMPACT_ATOMS: atom_id res chain seq x y z
N MET A 1 -18.47 12.62 -14.66
CA MET A 1 -17.05 12.67 -15.05
C MET A 1 -16.80 12.20 -16.48
N GLU A 2 -17.35 11.07 -16.92
CA GLU A 2 -17.17 10.53 -18.27
C GLU A 2 -17.45 11.57 -19.38
N GLN A 3 -18.56 12.30 -19.27
CA GLN A 3 -18.92 13.37 -20.24
C GLN A 3 -17.87 14.49 -20.29
N LEU A 4 -17.23 14.85 -19.17
CA LEU A 4 -16.20 15.87 -19.12
C LEU A 4 -14.92 15.40 -19.82
N PHE A 5 -14.52 14.15 -19.61
CA PHE A 5 -13.38 13.57 -20.32
C PHE A 5 -13.63 13.47 -21.83
N THR A 6 -14.82 13.05 -22.23
CA THR A 6 -15.21 12.99 -23.66
C THR A 6 -15.25 14.38 -24.28
N TYR A 7 -15.82 15.37 -23.59
CA TYR A 7 -15.87 16.77 -24.11
C TYR A 7 -14.46 17.33 -24.33
N SER A 8 -13.51 17.03 -23.42
CA SER A 8 -12.12 17.48 -23.53
C SER A 8 -11.34 16.85 -24.71
N ASP A 9 -11.88 15.83 -25.38
CA ASP A 9 -11.29 15.26 -26.61
C ASP A 9 -11.34 16.20 -27.81
N HIS A 10 -12.17 17.25 -27.73
CA HIS A 10 -12.19 18.33 -28.72
C HIS A 10 -10.99 19.28 -28.62
N ASP A 11 -10.30 19.30 -27.48
CA ASP A 11 -9.03 20.01 -27.31
C ASP A 11 -7.86 19.10 -27.67
N ALA A 12 -7.23 19.37 -28.79
CA ALA A 12 -6.13 18.57 -29.33
C ALA A 12 -4.91 18.53 -28.39
N ALA A 13 -4.66 19.60 -27.64
CA ALA A 13 -3.52 19.67 -26.72
C ALA A 13 -3.77 18.79 -25.49
N ILE A 14 -4.97 18.84 -24.89
CA ILE A 14 -5.35 17.99 -23.77
C ILE A 14 -5.33 16.51 -24.17
N LYS A 15 -5.90 16.21 -25.35
CA LYS A 15 -5.90 14.85 -25.89
C LYS A 15 -4.48 14.33 -26.08
N ALA A 16 -3.64 15.09 -26.80
CA ALA A 16 -2.25 14.71 -27.07
C ALA A 16 -1.43 14.51 -25.78
N ALA A 17 -1.65 15.34 -24.76
CA ALA A 17 -1.00 15.19 -23.46
C ALA A 17 -1.47 13.93 -22.71
N ALA A 18 -2.78 13.65 -22.72
CA ALA A 18 -3.34 12.46 -22.09
C ALA A 18 -2.91 11.16 -22.80
N ASP A 19 -2.81 11.18 -24.14
CA ASP A 19 -2.39 10.02 -24.93
C ASP A 19 -0.92 9.60 -24.65
N LYS A 20 -0.09 10.50 -24.06
CA LYS A 20 1.27 10.17 -23.66
C LYS A 20 1.35 9.13 -22.54
N PHE A 21 0.36 9.09 -21.68
CA PHE A 21 0.33 8.14 -20.57
C PHE A 21 0.20 6.67 -21.04
N SER A 22 -0.34 6.42 -22.22
CA SER A 22 -0.44 5.08 -22.82
C SER A 22 0.79 4.67 -23.63
N GLN A 23 1.78 5.56 -23.78
CA GLN A 23 3.00 5.32 -24.57
C GLN A 23 4.18 4.99 -23.64
N THR A 24 4.98 4.02 -24.04
CA THR A 24 6.24 3.72 -23.35
C THR A 24 7.25 4.83 -23.61
N GLY A 25 7.91 5.33 -22.55
CA GLY A 25 8.94 6.35 -22.64
C GLY A 25 8.84 7.41 -21.55
N CYS A 26 9.71 8.40 -21.60
CA CYS A 26 9.73 9.54 -20.70
C CYS A 26 9.25 10.78 -21.47
N TYR A 27 8.19 11.42 -20.97
CA TYR A 27 7.57 12.58 -21.59
C TYR A 27 7.49 13.73 -20.60
N SER A 28 7.61 14.97 -21.10
CA SER A 28 7.41 16.18 -20.31
C SER A 28 6.25 16.98 -20.83
N ILE A 29 5.36 17.39 -19.91
CA ILE A 29 4.19 18.22 -20.20
C ILE A 29 4.43 19.58 -19.53
N TYR A 30 4.42 20.65 -20.29
CA TYR A 30 4.68 22.01 -19.83
C TYR A 30 3.47 22.91 -19.98
N GLY A 31 3.42 24.01 -19.23
CA GLY A 31 2.38 25.01 -19.32
C GLY A 31 1.07 24.62 -18.64
N VAL A 32 1.09 23.60 -17.78
CA VAL A 32 -0.09 23.13 -17.07
C VAL A 32 0.07 23.43 -15.57
N GLY A 33 -0.90 24.10 -14.97
CA GLY A 33 -0.90 24.44 -13.56
C GLY A 33 -2.23 24.16 -12.87
N GLY A 34 -2.22 24.16 -11.53
CA GLY A 34 -3.42 23.88 -10.73
C GLY A 34 -4.08 22.57 -11.05
N SER A 35 -5.40 22.50 -10.95
CA SER A 35 -6.17 21.26 -11.18
C SER A 35 -6.20 20.80 -12.65
N ALA A 36 -5.69 21.61 -13.61
CA ALA A 36 -5.56 21.18 -15.00
C ALA A 36 -4.55 20.03 -15.15
N LYS A 37 -3.47 20.03 -14.36
CA LYS A 37 -2.51 18.91 -14.34
C LYS A 37 -3.16 17.61 -13.83
N SER A 38 -3.97 17.71 -12.76
CA SER A 38 -4.70 16.59 -12.22
C SER A 38 -5.73 16.04 -13.22
N PHE A 39 -6.40 16.93 -13.94
CA PHE A 39 -7.36 16.55 -14.99
C PHE A 39 -6.70 15.80 -16.15
N ILE A 40 -5.59 16.30 -16.69
CA ILE A 40 -4.87 15.66 -17.80
C ILE A 40 -4.32 14.31 -17.35
N THR A 41 -3.75 14.23 -16.14
CA THR A 41 -3.27 12.98 -15.57
C THR A 41 -4.42 11.99 -15.40
N ALA A 42 -5.52 12.38 -14.76
CA ALA A 42 -6.68 11.52 -14.56
C ALA A 42 -7.22 10.98 -15.89
N LYS A 43 -7.32 11.84 -16.92
CA LYS A 43 -7.74 11.45 -18.27
C LYS A 43 -6.81 10.40 -18.88
N GLY A 44 -5.49 10.56 -18.70
CA GLY A 44 -4.48 9.66 -19.25
C GLY A 44 -4.42 8.29 -18.55
N ILE A 45 -4.63 8.28 -17.22
CA ILE A 45 -4.44 7.06 -16.40
C ILE A 45 -5.73 6.28 -16.12
N ARG A 46 -6.91 6.84 -16.36
CA ARG A 46 -8.22 6.24 -15.99
C ARG A 46 -8.44 4.80 -16.45
N ASN A 47 -7.85 4.41 -17.57
CA ASN A 47 -7.97 3.08 -18.16
C ASN A 47 -6.73 2.21 -17.95
N MET A 48 -5.75 2.68 -17.16
CA MET A 48 -4.56 1.91 -16.90
C MET A 48 -4.88 0.68 -16.04
N GLN A 49 -4.27 -0.42 -16.41
CA GLN A 49 -4.39 -1.70 -15.68
C GLN A 49 -3.21 -1.93 -14.73
N HIS A 50 -2.35 -0.92 -14.57
CA HIS A 50 -1.14 -0.97 -13.74
C HIS A 50 -1.18 0.13 -12.69
N PRO A 51 -0.46 -0.02 -11.57
CA PRO A 51 -0.29 1.03 -10.58
C PRO A 51 0.34 2.29 -11.18
N VAL A 52 -0.07 3.44 -10.65
CA VAL A 52 0.48 4.76 -10.99
C VAL A 52 1.05 5.41 -9.74
N LEU A 53 2.29 5.91 -9.82
CA LEU A 53 2.92 6.69 -8.79
C LEU A 53 2.94 8.17 -9.17
N ILE A 54 2.47 9.03 -8.29
CA ILE A 54 2.60 10.49 -8.42
C ILE A 54 3.52 10.98 -7.31
N ILE A 55 4.66 11.56 -7.70
CA ILE A 55 5.62 12.16 -6.77
C ILE A 55 5.44 13.66 -6.79
N ALA A 56 5.04 14.23 -5.66
CA ALA A 56 4.83 15.64 -5.46
C ALA A 56 5.97 16.26 -4.63
N VAL A 57 6.13 17.60 -4.67
CA VAL A 57 7.19 18.29 -3.94
C VAL A 57 7.07 18.08 -2.43
N GLY A 58 5.84 18.14 -1.89
CA GLY A 58 5.61 18.01 -0.45
C GLY A 58 4.16 17.65 -0.13
N ARG A 59 3.85 17.54 1.15
CA ARG A 59 2.55 17.05 1.64
C ARG A 59 1.35 17.91 1.26
N GLU A 60 1.54 19.22 1.08
CA GLU A 60 0.47 20.10 0.63
C GLU A 60 0.02 19.74 -0.79
N GLN A 61 0.98 19.50 -1.69
CA GLN A 61 0.70 19.06 -3.05
C GLN A 61 0.11 17.64 -3.08
N VAL A 62 0.56 16.73 -2.20
CA VAL A 62 -0.06 15.41 -2.03
C VAL A 62 -1.54 15.53 -1.69
N ALA A 63 -1.89 16.40 -0.72
CA ALA A 63 -3.29 16.63 -0.35
C ALA A 63 -4.13 17.19 -1.51
N GLN A 64 -3.56 18.10 -2.31
CA GLN A 64 -4.22 18.64 -3.50
C GLN A 64 -4.46 17.55 -4.55
N TRP A 65 -3.45 16.74 -4.86
CA TRP A 65 -3.59 15.61 -5.78
C TRP A 65 -4.64 14.61 -5.32
N MET A 66 -4.65 14.28 -4.03
CA MET A 66 -5.66 13.38 -3.45
C MET A 66 -7.08 13.91 -3.65
N ALA A 67 -7.32 15.20 -3.32
CA ALA A 67 -8.63 15.81 -3.45
C ALA A 67 -9.10 15.85 -4.92
N ASP A 68 -8.22 16.27 -5.83
CA ASP A 68 -8.54 16.35 -7.26
C ASP A 68 -8.83 14.96 -7.84
N LEU A 69 -7.97 13.96 -7.58
CA LEU A 69 -8.13 12.62 -8.15
C LEU A 69 -9.29 11.85 -7.53
N GLN A 70 -9.59 12.04 -6.25
CA GLN A 70 -10.75 11.44 -5.62
C GLN A 70 -12.06 11.94 -6.27
N PHE A 71 -12.08 13.20 -6.69
CA PHE A 71 -13.21 13.77 -7.43
C PHE A 71 -13.27 13.28 -8.89
N LEU A 72 -12.11 13.22 -9.57
CA LEU A 72 -12.02 12.89 -10.99
C LEU A 72 -12.18 11.38 -11.27
N LEU A 73 -11.66 10.54 -10.38
CA LEU A 73 -11.61 9.08 -10.50
C LEU A 73 -12.13 8.39 -9.22
N PRO A 74 -13.40 8.55 -8.86
CA PRO A 74 -13.95 8.08 -7.56
C PRO A 74 -13.86 6.56 -7.37
N GLU A 75 -13.81 5.79 -8.46
CA GLU A 75 -13.72 4.31 -8.40
C GLU A 75 -12.27 3.80 -8.35
N MET A 76 -11.28 4.67 -8.59
CA MET A 76 -9.88 4.28 -8.58
C MET A 76 -9.33 4.29 -7.15
N PRO A 77 -8.76 3.19 -6.66
CA PRO A 77 -8.14 3.18 -5.34
C PRO A 77 -6.99 4.19 -5.24
N LEU A 78 -7.06 5.08 -4.26
CA LEU A 78 -6.05 6.10 -3.99
C LEU A 78 -5.38 5.83 -2.66
N TYR A 79 -4.05 5.91 -2.64
CA TYR A 79 -3.23 5.72 -1.44
C TYR A 79 -2.24 6.86 -1.29
N THR A 80 -1.91 7.20 -0.05
CA THR A 80 -0.72 8.00 0.29
C THR A 80 0.35 7.09 0.87
N PHE A 81 1.62 7.45 0.69
CA PHE A 81 2.73 6.72 1.27
C PHE A 81 3.35 7.57 2.39
N PRO A 82 3.10 7.24 3.67
CA PRO A 82 3.51 8.09 4.78
C PRO A 82 5.01 7.95 5.06
N PHE A 83 5.62 9.04 5.56
CA PHE A 83 6.97 9.02 6.08
C PHE A 83 7.04 8.30 7.43
N VAL A 84 7.92 7.32 7.56
CA VAL A 84 8.20 6.61 8.82
C VAL A 84 9.54 7.09 9.36
N THR A 85 9.54 7.69 10.56
CA THR A 85 10.76 8.09 11.25
C THR A 85 11.31 6.93 12.09
N SER A 86 12.63 6.77 12.10
CA SER A 86 13.33 5.83 12.99
C SER A 86 13.37 6.29 14.46
N GLU A 87 12.87 7.49 14.75
CA GLU A 87 12.83 8.03 16.11
C GLU A 87 11.75 7.34 16.94
N VAL A 88 12.15 6.26 17.59
CA VAL A 88 11.33 5.34 18.38
C VAL A 88 10.78 5.95 19.68
N PHE A 89 11.12 7.20 20.03
CA PHE A 89 11.00 7.66 21.43
C PHE A 89 9.82 8.57 21.78
N THR A 90 9.03 9.06 20.84
CA THR A 90 7.98 10.04 21.21
C THR A 90 6.53 9.67 20.91
N THR A 91 6.25 8.68 20.08
CA THR A 91 4.86 8.19 19.89
C THR A 91 4.85 6.83 19.20
N ALA A 92 5.20 5.77 19.93
CA ALA A 92 5.25 4.39 19.41
C ALA A 92 3.98 3.97 18.62
N VAL A 93 2.80 4.36 19.07
CA VAL A 93 1.53 4.00 18.43
C VAL A 93 1.38 4.66 17.03
N LYS A 94 1.70 5.96 16.91
CA LYS A 94 1.58 6.66 15.61
C LYS A 94 2.63 6.22 14.58
N SER A 95 3.80 5.77 15.04
CA SER A 95 4.81 5.20 14.14
C SER A 95 4.37 3.84 13.61
N LEU A 96 3.77 3.00 14.45
CA LEU A 96 3.24 1.69 14.06
C LEU A 96 2.09 1.79 13.07
N GLU A 97 1.18 2.75 13.24
CA GLU A 97 0.11 3.00 12.27
C GLU A 97 0.66 3.40 10.89
N ARG A 98 1.70 4.26 10.85
CA ARG A 98 2.34 4.65 9.59
C ARG A 98 3.05 3.48 8.92
N VAL A 99 3.74 2.64 9.69
CA VAL A 99 4.34 1.41 9.15
C VAL A 99 3.26 0.50 8.57
N ALA A 100 2.15 0.31 9.29
CA ALA A 100 1.02 -0.49 8.81
C ALA A 100 0.43 0.07 7.51
N GLU A 101 0.28 1.40 7.39
CA GLU A 101 -0.18 2.04 6.15
C GLU A 101 0.83 1.87 5.01
N GLN A 102 2.14 1.99 5.25
CA GLN A 102 3.16 1.67 4.24
C GLN A 102 3.05 0.21 3.79
N MET A 103 3.03 -0.73 4.73
CA MET A 103 2.94 -2.16 4.41
C MET A 103 1.68 -2.50 3.60
N LYS A 104 0.56 -1.87 3.93
CA LYS A 104 -0.68 -2.01 3.16
C LYS A 104 -0.53 -1.52 1.72
N VAL A 105 0.11 -0.38 1.50
CA VAL A 105 0.39 0.14 0.15
C VAL A 105 1.32 -0.80 -0.61
N LEU A 106 2.43 -1.21 0.00
CA LEU A 106 3.40 -2.12 -0.63
C LEU A 106 2.76 -3.47 -0.97
N ALA A 107 1.92 -4.03 -0.06
CA ALA A 107 1.15 -5.24 -0.34
C ALA A 107 0.25 -5.09 -1.56
N HIS A 108 -0.48 -3.97 -1.64
CA HIS A 108 -1.39 -3.71 -2.74
C HIS A 108 -0.63 -3.58 -4.08
N LEU A 109 0.53 -2.91 -4.07
CA LEU A 109 1.40 -2.80 -5.24
C LEU A 109 1.91 -4.17 -5.71
N ARG A 110 2.18 -5.11 -4.78
CA ARG A 110 2.57 -6.49 -5.12
C ARG A 110 1.45 -7.28 -5.82
N GLU A 111 0.19 -6.95 -5.57
CA GLU A 111 -0.94 -7.55 -6.29
C GLU A 111 -1.07 -7.05 -7.74
N ARG A 112 -0.32 -6.01 -8.12
CA ARG A 112 -0.32 -5.37 -9.45
C ARG A 112 -1.71 -4.90 -9.93
N LYS A 113 -2.62 -4.67 -9.00
CA LYS A 113 -3.94 -4.13 -9.31
C LYS A 113 -3.88 -2.64 -9.59
N PRO A 114 -4.77 -2.11 -10.46
CA PRO A 114 -4.84 -0.68 -10.72
C PRO A 114 -5.07 0.11 -9.45
N CYS A 115 -4.20 1.07 -9.18
CA CYS A 115 -4.33 2.03 -8.09
C CYS A 115 -3.44 3.24 -8.37
N ILE A 116 -3.64 4.32 -7.62
CA ILE A 116 -2.78 5.48 -7.64
C ILE A 116 -2.18 5.66 -6.26
N VAL A 117 -0.85 5.72 -6.20
CA VAL A 117 -0.11 6.08 -4.98
C VAL A 117 0.43 7.49 -5.16
N ILE A 118 0.19 8.35 -4.18
CA ILE A 118 0.66 9.73 -4.17
C ILE A 118 1.57 9.91 -2.97
N ALA A 119 2.81 10.34 -3.21
CA ALA A 119 3.82 10.53 -2.18
C ALA A 119 4.53 11.87 -2.33
N ALA A 120 4.92 12.47 -1.21
CA ALA A 120 5.90 13.55 -1.25
C ALA A 120 7.28 13.00 -1.63
N ALA A 121 8.13 13.83 -2.19
CA ALA A 121 9.46 13.42 -2.66
C ALA A 121 10.30 12.74 -1.57
N GLU A 122 10.27 13.26 -0.34
CA GLU A 122 10.95 12.68 0.81
C GLU A 122 10.38 11.31 1.19
N GLU A 123 9.05 11.17 1.10
CA GLU A 123 8.33 9.92 1.39
C GLU A 123 8.63 8.85 0.34
N ALA A 124 8.68 9.24 -0.93
CA ALA A 124 9.00 8.34 -2.05
C ALA A 124 10.47 7.90 -2.06
N ALA A 125 11.38 8.77 -1.61
CA ALA A 125 12.82 8.51 -1.55
C ALA A 125 13.25 7.76 -0.28
N GLN A 126 12.37 7.60 0.69
CA GLN A 126 12.65 6.86 1.92
C GLN A 126 12.94 5.40 1.60
N TYR A 127 13.99 4.85 2.24
CA TYR A 127 14.26 3.42 2.15
C TYR A 127 13.14 2.59 2.77
N THR A 128 12.77 1.53 2.06
CA THR A 128 11.77 0.55 2.46
C THR A 128 12.24 -0.86 2.09
N ILE A 129 11.48 -1.86 2.47
CA ILE A 129 11.74 -3.25 2.07
C ILE A 129 11.60 -3.39 0.55
N SER A 130 12.47 -4.17 -0.08
CA SER A 130 12.33 -4.48 -1.50
C SER A 130 11.13 -5.39 -1.79
N PRO A 131 10.59 -5.37 -3.02
CA PRO A 131 9.51 -6.27 -3.42
C PRO A 131 9.81 -7.74 -3.13
N GLU A 132 11.04 -8.19 -3.41
CA GLU A 132 11.49 -9.57 -3.22
C GLU A 132 11.56 -9.93 -1.74
N ASN A 133 12.09 -9.04 -0.93
CA ASN A 133 12.20 -9.24 0.52
C ASN A 133 10.84 -9.19 1.22
N LEU A 134 9.90 -8.36 0.72
CA LEU A 134 8.52 -8.35 1.20
C LEU A 134 7.82 -9.68 0.92
N ASP A 135 8.03 -10.26 -0.25
CA ASP A 135 7.50 -11.58 -0.60
C ASP A 135 8.10 -12.69 0.25
N ALA A 136 9.41 -12.65 0.51
CA ALA A 136 10.11 -13.62 1.33
C ALA A 136 9.71 -13.54 2.82
N ALA A 137 9.40 -12.34 3.33
CA ALA A 137 8.99 -12.11 4.71
C ALA A 137 7.49 -12.39 4.96
N ALA A 138 6.69 -12.56 3.91
CA ALA A 138 5.27 -12.86 4.03
C ALA A 138 5.08 -14.32 4.47
N VAL A 139 4.14 -14.55 5.40
CA VAL A 139 3.72 -15.89 5.82
C VAL A 139 2.52 -16.32 4.98
N PRO A 140 2.70 -17.24 4.01
CA PRO A 140 1.58 -17.79 3.27
C PRO A 140 0.85 -18.82 4.14
N LEU A 141 -0.48 -18.75 4.16
CA LEU A 141 -1.35 -19.72 4.84
C LEU A 141 -2.38 -20.22 3.85
N CYS A 142 -2.59 -21.53 3.84
CA CYS A 142 -3.55 -22.22 2.99
C CYS A 142 -4.33 -23.25 3.84
N CYS A 143 -5.64 -23.30 3.68
CA CYS A 143 -6.44 -24.33 4.33
C CYS A 143 -6.02 -25.73 3.90
N HIS A 144 -6.15 -26.68 4.81
CA HIS A 144 -5.82 -28.10 4.64
C HIS A 144 -4.32 -28.41 4.52
N GLU A 145 -3.45 -27.41 4.71
CA GLU A 145 -2.00 -27.62 4.85
C GLU A 145 -1.61 -27.76 6.33
N SER A 146 -0.44 -28.38 6.56
CA SER A 146 0.08 -28.61 7.92
C SER A 146 1.07 -27.52 8.31
N TYR A 147 0.88 -26.94 9.49
CA TYR A 147 1.73 -25.92 10.07
C TYR A 147 2.08 -26.28 11.50
N GLU A 148 3.36 -26.27 11.84
CA GLU A 148 3.75 -26.34 13.24
C GLU A 148 3.31 -25.05 13.95
N ARG A 149 2.31 -25.12 14.82
CA ARG A 149 1.69 -23.93 15.44
C ARG A 149 2.68 -23.09 16.25
N GLN A 150 3.63 -23.75 16.94
CA GLN A 150 4.65 -23.03 17.70
C GLN A 150 5.57 -22.22 16.76
N ALA A 151 6.00 -22.81 15.66
CA ALA A 151 6.81 -22.11 14.66
C ALA A 151 6.05 -20.92 14.03
N LEU A 152 4.75 -21.07 13.75
CA LEU A 152 3.93 -19.97 13.28
C LEU A 152 3.83 -18.82 14.29
N VAL A 153 3.65 -19.13 15.57
CA VAL A 153 3.64 -18.14 16.66
C VAL A 153 4.98 -17.40 16.74
N GLU A 154 6.08 -18.13 16.69
CA GLU A 154 7.43 -17.54 16.71
C GLU A 154 7.67 -16.64 15.48
N GLN A 155 7.22 -17.05 14.30
CA GLN A 155 7.30 -16.27 13.08
C GLN A 155 6.47 -14.99 13.16
N LEU A 156 5.27 -15.02 13.75
CA LEU A 156 4.47 -13.83 14.00
C LEU A 156 5.17 -12.85 14.94
N ILE A 157 5.76 -13.35 16.04
CA ILE A 157 6.52 -12.51 16.98
C ILE A 157 7.74 -11.87 16.26
N GLN A 158 8.50 -12.65 15.50
CA GLN A 158 9.63 -12.16 14.71
C GLN A 158 9.20 -11.13 13.65
N SER A 159 8.00 -11.28 13.11
CA SER A 159 7.38 -10.33 12.18
C SER A 159 6.82 -9.08 12.87
N GLY A 160 6.98 -8.95 14.20
CA GLY A 160 6.60 -7.79 14.98
C GLY A 160 5.15 -7.76 15.46
N TYR A 161 4.43 -8.88 15.36
CA TYR A 161 3.10 -8.98 15.95
C TYR A 161 3.18 -9.15 17.47
N GLU A 162 2.29 -8.46 18.17
CA GLU A 162 2.15 -8.51 19.63
C GLU A 162 1.16 -9.59 20.04
N ARG A 163 1.59 -10.51 20.93
CA ARG A 163 0.69 -11.51 21.49
C ARG A 163 -0.16 -10.90 22.59
N VAL A 164 -1.48 -11.01 22.46
CA VAL A 164 -2.49 -10.46 23.38
C VAL A 164 -3.55 -11.51 23.70
N ASP A 165 -4.36 -11.25 24.73
CA ASP A 165 -5.50 -12.13 25.05
C ASP A 165 -6.66 -11.95 24.10
N LEU A 166 -6.88 -10.71 23.61
CA LEU A 166 -7.95 -10.35 22.67
C LEU A 166 -7.40 -9.44 21.57
N VAL A 167 -7.67 -9.81 20.32
CA VAL A 167 -7.26 -9.03 19.14
C VAL A 167 -8.19 -7.85 18.95
N GLU A 168 -7.66 -6.61 19.04
CA GLU A 168 -8.42 -5.37 18.94
C GLU A 168 -7.93 -4.44 17.83
N ARG A 169 -6.64 -4.50 17.47
CA ARG A 169 -6.01 -3.63 16.48
C ARG A 169 -5.02 -4.39 15.60
N ARG A 170 -4.66 -3.79 14.46
CA ARG A 170 -3.61 -4.34 13.59
C ARG A 170 -2.31 -4.53 14.36
N GLY A 171 -1.61 -5.61 14.05
CA GLY A 171 -0.39 -6.03 14.74
C GLY A 171 -0.62 -6.89 15.98
N HIS A 172 -1.86 -7.12 16.39
CA HIS A 172 -2.19 -8.05 17.46
C HIS A 172 -2.42 -9.47 16.92
N PHE A 173 -2.02 -10.45 17.71
CA PHE A 173 -2.48 -11.83 17.54
C PHE A 173 -2.77 -12.48 18.89
N SER A 174 -3.65 -13.46 18.93
CA SER A 174 -3.96 -14.25 20.13
C SER A 174 -3.96 -15.74 19.83
N VAL A 175 -3.65 -16.55 20.83
CA VAL A 175 -3.65 -18.02 20.75
C VAL A 175 -4.54 -18.57 21.84
N ARG A 176 -5.60 -19.28 21.46
CA ARG A 176 -6.56 -19.88 22.39
C ARG A 176 -6.89 -21.30 21.97
N GLY A 177 -6.22 -22.27 22.60
CA GLY A 177 -6.35 -23.68 22.22
C GLY A 177 -5.91 -23.91 20.78
N ASP A 178 -6.83 -24.40 19.95
CA ASP A 178 -6.60 -24.65 18.52
C ASP A 178 -6.93 -23.46 17.61
N ILE A 179 -7.14 -22.27 18.19
CA ILE A 179 -7.48 -21.05 17.46
C ILE A 179 -6.35 -20.04 17.57
N ILE A 180 -5.95 -19.48 16.42
CA ILE A 180 -5.07 -18.30 16.33
C ILE A 180 -5.83 -17.18 15.63
N ASP A 181 -6.05 -16.08 16.33
CA ASP A 181 -6.61 -14.85 15.76
C ASP A 181 -5.48 -13.88 15.43
N ILE A 182 -5.48 -13.29 14.24
CA ILE A 182 -4.43 -12.37 13.76
C ILE A 182 -5.07 -11.15 13.10
N TYR A 183 -4.69 -9.93 13.52
CA TYR A 183 -5.05 -8.72 12.80
C TYR A 183 -3.87 -8.25 11.95
N ALA A 184 -3.77 -8.81 10.75
CA ALA A 184 -2.69 -8.52 9.82
C ALA A 184 -2.78 -7.10 9.27
N VAL A 185 -1.61 -6.50 8.94
CA VAL A 185 -1.53 -5.13 8.44
C VAL A 185 -2.19 -4.96 7.07
N ASN A 186 -2.12 -5.98 6.24
CA ASN A 186 -2.59 -5.99 4.86
C ASN A 186 -4.06 -6.40 4.71
N HIS A 187 -4.75 -6.74 5.81
CA HIS A 187 -6.17 -7.09 5.78
C HIS A 187 -7.03 -6.01 6.47
N ARG A 188 -8.25 -5.85 5.98
CA ARG A 188 -9.23 -4.93 6.56
C ARG A 188 -9.69 -5.41 7.92
N ASP A 189 -10.02 -6.69 8.01
CA ASP A 189 -10.59 -7.35 9.18
C ASP A 189 -9.59 -8.39 9.71
N PRO A 190 -9.62 -8.72 11.01
CA PRO A 190 -8.79 -9.78 11.56
C PRO A 190 -9.21 -11.14 11.06
N LEU A 191 -8.25 -12.05 11.05
CA LEU A 191 -8.36 -13.41 10.55
C LEU A 191 -8.33 -14.40 11.72
N ARG A 192 -9.25 -15.35 11.73
CA ARG A 192 -9.28 -16.51 12.63
C ARG A 192 -8.81 -17.73 11.91
N LEU A 193 -7.81 -18.40 12.44
CA LEU A 193 -7.26 -19.67 12.00
C LEU A 193 -7.75 -20.74 12.97
N GLU A 194 -8.40 -21.77 12.48
CA GLU A 194 -8.87 -22.92 13.26
C GLU A 194 -8.04 -24.14 12.87
N PHE A 195 -7.39 -24.77 13.84
CA PHE A 195 -6.52 -25.91 13.62
C PHE A 195 -7.16 -27.20 14.13
N PHE A 196 -6.89 -28.30 13.44
CA PHE A 196 -7.10 -29.65 13.94
C PHE A 196 -5.74 -30.36 14.01
N GLY A 197 -5.16 -30.43 15.21
CA GLY A 197 -3.76 -30.81 15.37
C GLY A 197 -2.84 -29.73 14.74
N ASP A 198 -2.02 -30.15 13.77
CA ASP A 198 -1.15 -29.24 13.01
C ASP A 198 -1.75 -28.84 11.66
N THR A 199 -2.92 -29.36 11.30
CA THR A 199 -3.61 -29.02 10.04
C THR A 199 -4.46 -27.77 10.23
N LEU A 200 -4.29 -26.78 9.36
CA LEU A 200 -5.13 -25.59 9.31
C LEU A 200 -6.46 -25.98 8.64
N ASP A 201 -7.49 -26.21 9.46
CA ASP A 201 -8.80 -26.69 8.99
C ASP A 201 -9.62 -25.61 8.30
N SER A 202 -9.68 -24.42 8.89
CA SER A 202 -10.43 -23.31 8.31
C SER A 202 -9.81 -21.94 8.62
N MET A 203 -10.08 -20.98 7.74
CA MET A 203 -9.73 -19.56 7.93
C MET A 203 -10.95 -18.69 7.67
N ARG A 204 -11.18 -17.70 8.54
CA ARG A 204 -12.30 -16.76 8.41
C ARG A 204 -11.92 -15.37 8.88
N PHE A 205 -12.33 -14.36 8.14
CA PHE A 205 -12.34 -13.01 8.68
C PHE A 205 -13.42 -12.86 9.74
N PHE A 206 -13.21 -11.99 10.74
CA PHE A 206 -14.19 -11.72 11.77
C PHE A 206 -14.25 -10.23 12.13
N GLU A 207 -15.38 -9.80 12.67
CA GLU A 207 -15.58 -8.44 13.13
C GLU A 207 -15.02 -8.27 14.55
N VAL A 208 -14.13 -7.26 14.75
CA VAL A 208 -13.45 -7.01 16.03
C VAL A 208 -14.43 -6.83 17.18
N GLN A 209 -15.45 -5.98 16.99
CA GLN A 209 -16.37 -5.60 18.08
C GLN A 209 -17.25 -6.76 18.54
N ARG A 210 -17.71 -7.60 17.62
CA ARG A 210 -18.63 -8.69 17.89
C ARG A 210 -17.98 -10.06 17.97
N GLN A 211 -16.73 -10.17 17.53
CA GLN A 211 -15.98 -11.45 17.45
C GLN A 211 -16.70 -12.52 16.59
N ILE A 212 -17.53 -12.07 15.63
CA ILE A 212 -18.32 -12.94 14.76
C ILE A 212 -17.61 -13.10 13.42
N SER A 213 -17.42 -14.34 12.99
CA SER A 213 -16.86 -14.68 11.67
C SER A 213 -17.81 -14.22 10.55
N CYS A 214 -17.26 -13.58 9.52
CA CYS A 214 -18.03 -12.98 8.43
C CYS A 214 -17.74 -13.59 7.05
N GLN A 215 -16.49 -13.93 6.76
CA GLN A 215 -16.09 -14.41 5.43
C GLN A 215 -15.04 -15.51 5.55
N ALA A 216 -15.30 -16.67 4.95
CA ALA A 216 -14.32 -17.74 4.81
C ALA A 216 -13.33 -17.43 3.68
N VAL A 217 -12.06 -17.85 3.87
CA VAL A 217 -11.01 -17.74 2.86
C VAL A 217 -10.17 -19.01 2.86
N GLU A 218 -9.67 -19.40 1.69
CA GLU A 218 -8.86 -20.60 1.51
C GLU A 218 -7.35 -20.30 1.57
N GLN A 219 -6.95 -19.08 1.19
CA GLN A 219 -5.56 -18.69 1.14
C GLN A 219 -5.41 -17.24 1.57
N VAL A 220 -4.38 -16.96 2.38
CA VAL A 220 -4.00 -15.60 2.76
C VAL A 220 -2.48 -15.48 2.81
N ARG A 221 -1.98 -14.24 2.80
CA ARG A 221 -0.59 -13.91 3.11
C ARG A 221 -0.59 -12.92 4.26
N ILE A 222 0.11 -13.24 5.33
CA ILE A 222 0.31 -12.34 6.46
C ILE A 222 1.64 -11.61 6.25
N LEU A 223 1.60 -10.30 6.10
CA LEU A 223 2.81 -9.48 5.95
C LEU A 223 3.41 -9.12 7.31
N PRO A 224 4.71 -8.87 7.38
CA PRO A 224 5.35 -8.42 8.60
C PRO A 224 4.77 -7.07 9.05
N PHE A 225 4.62 -6.90 10.36
CA PHE A 225 4.06 -5.69 10.96
C PHE A 225 5.09 -4.60 11.22
N THR A 226 6.35 -4.95 11.47
CA THR A 226 7.40 -3.97 11.78
C THR A 226 8.55 -4.00 10.79
N LEU A 227 9.08 -2.80 10.51
CA LEU A 227 10.34 -2.62 9.78
C LEU A 227 11.60 -2.93 10.61
N PRO A 228 11.64 -2.85 11.96
CA PRO A 228 12.88 -3.11 12.72
C PRO A 228 13.45 -4.50 12.55
N SER A 229 12.62 -5.53 12.39
CA SER A 229 13.08 -6.87 12.01
C SER A 229 13.59 -6.92 10.56
N LEU A 230 13.31 -5.88 9.78
CA LEU A 230 13.68 -5.69 8.38
C LEU A 230 14.76 -4.62 8.20
N ALA A 231 15.27 -4.00 9.28
CA ALA A 231 16.25 -2.90 9.20
C ALA A 231 17.55 -3.29 8.46
N SER A 232 17.86 -4.59 8.39
CA SER A 232 18.96 -5.12 7.57
C SER A 232 18.59 -5.36 6.10
N VAL A 233 17.35 -5.07 5.69
CA VAL A 233 16.76 -5.46 4.40
C VAL A 233 16.02 -4.28 3.73
N THR A 234 16.21 -3.04 4.23
CA THR A 234 15.71 -1.83 3.61
C THR A 234 16.73 -1.36 2.57
N ASP A 235 16.54 -1.78 1.34
CA ASP A 235 17.45 -1.60 0.22
C ASP A 235 16.78 -1.01 -1.03
N SER A 236 15.49 -0.72 -0.94
CA SER A 236 14.65 -0.18 -2.01
C SER A 236 13.92 1.10 -1.61
N THR A 237 13.32 1.73 -2.59
CA THR A 237 12.47 2.91 -2.43
C THR A 237 11.09 2.66 -3.04
N LEU A 238 10.13 3.54 -2.79
CA LEU A 238 8.79 3.38 -3.37
C LEU A 238 8.78 3.23 -4.90
N PRO A 239 9.57 4.00 -5.69
CA PRO A 239 9.64 3.83 -7.15
C PRO A 239 10.01 2.43 -7.63
N ASP A 240 10.77 1.65 -6.86
CA ASP A 240 11.19 0.30 -7.24
C ASP A 240 10.01 -0.69 -7.36
N TYR A 241 8.87 -0.36 -6.74
CA TYR A 241 7.62 -1.11 -6.87
C TYR A 241 6.86 -0.83 -8.18
N PHE A 242 7.32 0.13 -8.99
CA PHE A 242 6.67 0.59 -10.22
C PHE A 242 7.48 0.28 -11.48
N SER A 243 8.26 -0.82 -11.49
CA SER A 243 9.09 -1.22 -12.63
C SER A 243 8.31 -1.31 -13.95
N ASP A 244 7.04 -1.74 -13.89
CA ASP A 244 6.15 -1.85 -15.04
C ASP A 244 4.99 -0.81 -14.99
N GLY A 245 5.10 0.19 -14.11
CA GLY A 245 4.07 1.18 -13.84
C GLY A 245 4.35 2.53 -14.50
N CYS A 246 3.42 3.46 -14.29
CA CYS A 246 3.56 4.85 -14.68
C CYS A 246 4.02 5.70 -13.48
N VAL A 247 5.08 6.48 -13.66
CA VAL A 247 5.55 7.42 -12.64
C VAL A 247 5.40 8.86 -13.16
N VAL A 248 4.66 9.66 -12.42
CA VAL A 248 4.41 11.08 -12.68
C VAL A 248 5.20 11.94 -11.70
N TRP A 249 6.08 12.78 -12.21
CA TRP A 249 6.85 13.74 -11.42
C TRP A 249 6.20 15.12 -11.51
N ASP A 250 5.61 15.57 -10.40
CA ASP A 250 4.99 16.88 -10.33
C ASP A 250 6.04 17.94 -9.99
N GLU A 251 6.42 18.76 -10.97
CA GLU A 251 7.46 19.78 -10.84
C GLU A 251 8.85 19.22 -10.51
N PRO A 252 9.47 18.42 -11.39
CA PRO A 252 10.69 17.65 -11.09
C PRO A 252 11.88 18.49 -10.65
N ASN A 253 11.99 19.75 -11.09
CA ASN A 253 13.05 20.64 -10.64
C ASN A 253 12.89 21.03 -9.17
N ARG A 254 11.66 21.31 -8.71
CA ARG A 254 11.38 21.61 -7.31
C ARG A 254 11.57 20.37 -6.42
N ILE A 255 11.19 19.19 -6.90
CA ILE A 255 11.47 17.92 -6.23
C ILE A 255 12.97 17.74 -6.02
N ARG A 256 13.78 17.95 -7.06
CA ARG A 256 15.25 17.88 -6.96
C ARG A 256 15.83 18.86 -5.94
N GLU A 257 15.27 20.05 -5.82
CA GLU A 257 15.69 21.05 -4.84
C GLU A 257 15.28 20.66 -3.42
N SER A 258 14.08 20.07 -3.22
CA SER A 258 13.62 19.65 -1.90
C SER A 258 14.45 18.50 -1.33
N LEU A 259 14.91 17.55 -2.17
CA LEU A 259 15.74 16.41 -1.76
C LEU A 259 17.22 16.77 -1.49
N LYS A 260 17.66 18.00 -1.75
CA LYS A 260 19.03 18.46 -1.44
C LYS A 260 19.15 19.09 -0.05
N LYS A 261 18.05 19.35 0.61
CA LYS A 261 17.98 19.94 1.96
C LYS A 261 18.03 18.86 3.04
#